data_5ee3b028a1a171db0eddd371c2f3be97
#
_entry.id   5ee3b028a1a171db0eddd371c2f3be97
#
_cell.length_a   1.000
_cell.length_b   1.000
_cell.length_c   1.000
_cell.angle_alpha   90.00
_cell.angle_beta   90.00
_cell.angle_gamma   90.00
#
_symmetry.space_group_name_H-M   'P 1'
#
loop_
_entity.id
_entity.type
_entity.pdbx_description
1 polymer ?
#
loop_
_entity_poly.entity_id
_entity_poly.type
_entity_poly.pdbx_seq_one_letter_code
_entity_poly.pdbx_strand_id
1 'polypeptide(L)'
;WYAVSSECEHPEALVELLNLYCEKVFDPELNEYSYYANPGDGLEGVWRLSPVSLNSPDKNQQTAKTIAEPLKTGDPGDLYGEQLSMYEYSKAAQDGDTTLWGWNRVFGEGGSQMLLIDYENDENVKLVRDQFYGVATETMSMRKTTLDTVLDEAFIKIITGQTTADEFDTVVESWYSAGGQDMTDEVNEWYQAQQ
;
A
#
# COMPACT_ATOMS: atom_id res chain seq x y z
N TRP A 1 11.19 -6.57 -0.03
CA TRP A 1 12.26 -7.37 -0.59
C TRP A 1 12.38 -8.69 0.17
N TYR A 2 12.64 -9.77 -0.54
CA TYR A 2 13.03 -11.06 0.04
C TYR A 2 14.51 -11.27 -0.25
N ALA A 3 15.22 -11.82 0.73
CA ALA A 3 16.63 -12.20 0.60
C ALA A 3 16.82 -13.64 1.09
N VAL A 4 17.66 -14.38 0.40
CA VAL A 4 18.03 -15.74 0.76
C VAL A 4 19.49 -15.73 1.21
N SER A 5 19.80 -16.44 2.29
CA SER A 5 21.19 -16.58 2.72
C SER A 5 22.06 -17.16 1.62
N SER A 6 23.30 -16.65 1.48
CA SER A 6 24.28 -17.21 0.55
C SER A 6 24.69 -18.67 0.87
N GLU A 7 24.39 -19.13 2.09
CA GLU A 7 24.62 -20.49 2.54
C GLU A 7 23.43 -21.43 2.32
N CYS A 8 22.31 -20.89 1.76
CA CYS A 8 21.13 -21.70 1.48
C CYS A 8 21.41 -22.68 0.33
N GLU A 9 21.19 -23.95 0.56
CA GLU A 9 21.39 -25.01 -0.44
C GLU A 9 20.31 -25.02 -1.52
N HIS A 10 19.10 -24.43 -1.24
CA HIS A 10 17.93 -24.43 -2.11
C HIS A 10 17.32 -23.03 -2.22
N PRO A 11 18.01 -22.04 -2.81
CA PRO A 11 17.48 -20.68 -2.95
C PRO A 11 16.25 -20.59 -3.84
N GLU A 12 16.05 -21.53 -4.77
CA GLU A 12 14.88 -21.67 -5.63
C GLU A 12 13.58 -21.87 -4.85
N ALA A 13 13.64 -22.44 -3.65
CA ALA A 13 12.47 -22.64 -2.78
C ALA A 13 11.73 -21.33 -2.45
N LEU A 14 12.43 -20.19 -2.45
CA LEU A 14 11.77 -18.89 -2.27
C LEU A 14 10.79 -18.60 -3.42
N VAL A 15 11.21 -18.87 -4.66
CA VAL A 15 10.37 -18.64 -5.85
C VAL A 15 9.18 -19.60 -5.86
N GLU A 16 9.41 -20.85 -5.45
CA GLU A 16 8.33 -21.85 -5.33
C GLU A 16 7.31 -21.43 -4.26
N LEU A 17 7.76 -20.93 -3.11
CA LEU A 17 6.88 -20.40 -2.06
C LEU A 17 6.07 -19.19 -2.53
N LEU A 18 6.66 -18.27 -3.30
CA LEU A 18 5.96 -17.12 -3.86
C LEU A 18 4.89 -17.55 -4.87
N ASN A 19 5.20 -18.52 -5.74
CA ASN A 19 4.25 -19.08 -6.69
C ASN A 19 3.09 -19.80 -5.97
N LEU A 20 3.42 -20.60 -4.96
CA LEU A 20 2.42 -21.29 -4.13
C LEU A 20 1.52 -20.28 -3.39
N TYR A 21 2.09 -19.19 -2.88
CA TYR A 21 1.31 -18.12 -2.26
C TYR A 21 0.31 -17.51 -3.25
N CYS A 22 0.75 -17.18 -4.47
CA CYS A 22 -0.13 -16.65 -5.51
C CYS A 22 -1.26 -17.63 -5.85
N GLU A 23 -0.93 -18.91 -6.01
CA GLU A 23 -1.92 -19.96 -6.29
C GLU A 23 -2.96 -20.06 -5.17
N LYS A 24 -2.52 -20.16 -3.91
CA LYS A 24 -3.41 -20.41 -2.78
C LYS A 24 -4.22 -19.20 -2.32
N VAL A 25 -3.69 -17.99 -2.52
CA VAL A 25 -4.33 -16.76 -2.01
C VAL A 25 -5.13 -16.03 -3.08
N PHE A 26 -4.74 -16.13 -4.35
CA PHE A 26 -5.36 -15.32 -5.41
C PHE A 26 -6.13 -16.14 -6.47
N ASP A 27 -6.00 -17.45 -6.48
CA ASP A 27 -6.76 -18.27 -7.43
C ASP A 27 -8.16 -18.62 -6.84
N PRO A 28 -9.23 -18.01 -7.36
CA PRO A 28 -10.58 -18.22 -6.85
C PRO A 28 -11.18 -19.57 -7.25
N GLU A 29 -10.61 -20.24 -8.26
CA GLU A 29 -11.11 -21.54 -8.75
C GLU A 29 -10.66 -22.70 -7.84
N LEU A 30 -9.68 -22.42 -6.94
CA LEU A 30 -9.28 -23.43 -5.98
C LEU A 30 -10.35 -23.66 -4.89
N ASN A 31 -10.69 -24.91 -4.66
CA ASN A 31 -11.59 -25.30 -3.58
C ASN A 31 -11.12 -24.86 -2.20
N GLU A 32 -9.85 -24.53 -2.07
CA GLU A 32 -9.19 -24.17 -0.82
C GLU A 32 -9.11 -22.65 -0.61
N TYR A 33 -9.59 -21.83 -1.56
CA TYR A 33 -9.48 -20.37 -1.49
C TYR A 33 -10.05 -19.80 -0.20
N SER A 34 -11.23 -20.25 0.22
CA SER A 34 -11.85 -19.80 1.47
C SER A 34 -11.00 -20.13 2.69
N TYR A 35 -10.34 -21.28 2.71
CA TYR A 35 -9.46 -21.66 3.80
C TYR A 35 -8.20 -20.79 3.87
N TYR A 36 -7.56 -20.52 2.73
CA TYR A 36 -6.32 -19.77 2.70
C TYR A 36 -6.53 -18.26 2.78
N ALA A 37 -7.49 -17.72 2.06
CA ALA A 37 -7.65 -16.29 1.90
C ALA A 37 -8.79 -15.69 2.75
N ASN A 38 -9.98 -16.28 2.69
CA ASN A 38 -11.17 -15.73 3.35
C ASN A 38 -12.11 -16.83 3.84
N PRO A 39 -11.89 -17.40 5.03
CA PRO A 39 -12.70 -18.48 5.56
C PRO A 39 -14.12 -18.07 5.97
N GLY A 40 -14.44 -16.77 6.06
CA GLY A 40 -15.74 -16.28 6.55
C GLY A 40 -15.89 -16.38 8.08
N ASP A 41 -17.09 -16.08 8.57
CA ASP A 41 -17.51 -16.25 9.98
C ASP A 41 -16.56 -15.67 11.05
N GLY A 42 -15.84 -14.59 10.72
CA GLY A 42 -14.88 -13.94 11.61
C GLY A 42 -13.59 -14.73 11.83
N LEU A 43 -13.36 -15.77 11.04
CA LEU A 43 -12.11 -16.51 11.05
C LEU A 43 -11.06 -15.80 10.20
N GLU A 44 -9.80 -15.93 10.60
CA GLU A 44 -8.67 -15.37 9.86
C GLU A 44 -8.14 -16.35 8.82
N GLY A 45 -7.89 -15.86 7.62
CA GLY A 45 -7.25 -16.65 6.57
C GLY A 45 -5.82 -17.04 6.94
N VAL A 46 -5.44 -18.29 6.66
CA VAL A 46 -4.09 -18.79 7.00
C VAL A 46 -2.97 -18.14 6.21
N TRP A 47 -3.27 -17.38 5.16
CA TRP A 47 -2.27 -16.58 4.42
C TRP A 47 -1.45 -15.67 5.33
N ARG A 48 -1.99 -15.25 6.48
CA ARG A 48 -1.28 -14.44 7.50
C ARG A 48 -0.13 -15.18 8.17
N LEU A 49 -0.14 -16.52 8.11
CA LEU A 49 0.92 -17.36 8.65
C LEU A 49 1.95 -17.75 7.59
N SER A 50 1.74 -17.33 6.34
CA SER A 50 2.70 -17.62 5.27
C SER A 50 4.04 -16.91 5.51
N PRO A 51 5.18 -17.60 5.30
CA PRO A 51 6.50 -16.99 5.40
C PRO A 51 6.79 -15.97 4.28
N VAL A 52 5.97 -15.97 3.23
CA VAL A 52 6.06 -15.03 2.11
C VAL A 52 4.69 -14.41 1.83
N SER A 53 4.69 -13.21 1.27
CA SER A 53 3.46 -12.55 0.81
C SER A 53 3.72 -11.70 -0.43
N LEU A 54 2.76 -11.67 -1.33
CA LEU A 54 2.73 -10.80 -2.50
C LEU A 54 1.38 -10.10 -2.58
N ASN A 55 1.38 -8.85 -3.04
CA ASN A 55 0.16 -8.11 -3.32
C ASN A 55 0.34 -7.32 -4.61
N SER A 56 -0.72 -7.20 -5.42
CA SER A 56 -0.75 -6.23 -6.49
C SER A 56 -0.78 -4.81 -5.89
N PRO A 57 0.00 -3.87 -6.43
CA PRO A 57 0.03 -2.49 -5.93
C PRO A 57 -1.32 -1.77 -6.03
N ASP A 58 -2.18 -2.19 -6.96
CA ASP A 58 -3.50 -1.61 -7.23
C ASP A 58 -4.68 -2.51 -6.78
N LYS A 59 -4.41 -3.57 -6.02
CA LYS A 59 -5.42 -4.56 -5.58
C LYS A 59 -6.69 -3.90 -5.03
N ASN A 60 -6.54 -2.96 -4.10
CA ASN A 60 -7.68 -2.31 -3.46
C ASN A 60 -8.44 -1.38 -4.40
N GLN A 61 -7.76 -0.72 -5.33
CA GLN A 61 -8.40 0.10 -6.36
C GLN A 61 -9.21 -0.79 -7.32
N GLN A 62 -8.66 -1.93 -7.74
CA GLN A 62 -9.40 -2.89 -8.57
C GLN A 62 -10.62 -3.44 -7.84
N THR A 63 -10.50 -3.78 -6.56
CA THR A 63 -11.62 -4.21 -5.73
C THR A 63 -12.70 -3.11 -5.68
N ALA A 64 -12.34 -1.85 -5.42
CA ALA A 64 -13.29 -0.74 -5.37
C ALA A 64 -14.02 -0.54 -6.72
N LYS A 65 -13.30 -0.62 -7.84
CA LYS A 65 -13.90 -0.57 -9.19
C LYS A 65 -14.92 -1.69 -9.39
N THR A 66 -14.55 -2.91 -9.01
CA THR A 66 -15.38 -4.11 -9.22
C THR A 66 -16.67 -4.07 -8.41
N ILE A 67 -16.62 -3.59 -7.15
CA ILE A 67 -17.80 -3.57 -6.28
C ILE A 67 -18.64 -2.28 -6.40
N ALA A 68 -18.19 -1.29 -7.15
CA ALA A 68 -18.87 0.02 -7.25
C ALA A 68 -20.29 -0.09 -7.75
N GLU A 69 -20.54 -0.86 -8.81
CA GLU A 69 -21.88 -1.05 -9.36
C GLU A 69 -22.75 -1.99 -8.49
N PRO A 70 -22.23 -3.14 -8.01
CA PRO A 70 -22.91 -3.95 -7.00
C PRO A 70 -23.36 -3.17 -5.77
N LEU A 71 -22.57 -2.25 -5.24
CA LEU A 71 -22.97 -1.43 -4.08
C LEU A 71 -24.15 -0.50 -4.39
N LYS A 72 -24.28 0.01 -5.63
CA LYS A 72 -25.39 0.85 -6.06
C LYS A 72 -26.67 0.05 -6.29
N THR A 73 -26.53 -1.10 -6.94
CA THR A 73 -27.69 -1.95 -7.28
C THR A 73 -28.17 -2.79 -6.11
N GLY A 74 -27.30 -3.09 -5.14
CA GLY A 74 -27.56 -3.99 -4.05
C GLY A 74 -27.47 -5.47 -4.45
N ASP A 75 -26.99 -5.77 -5.67
CA ASP A 75 -26.84 -7.14 -6.18
C ASP A 75 -25.35 -7.46 -6.33
N PRO A 76 -24.81 -8.40 -5.53
CA PRO A 76 -23.42 -8.81 -5.63
C PRO A 76 -23.08 -9.56 -6.93
N GLY A 77 -24.06 -10.09 -7.65
CA GLY A 77 -23.84 -10.87 -8.86
C GLY A 77 -22.86 -12.03 -8.62
N ASP A 78 -21.85 -12.12 -9.49
CA ASP A 78 -20.81 -13.17 -9.43
C ASP A 78 -19.57 -12.76 -8.60
N LEU A 79 -19.70 -11.81 -7.68
CA LEU A 79 -18.60 -11.46 -6.77
C LEU A 79 -18.21 -12.66 -5.90
N TYR A 80 -16.91 -12.82 -5.68
CA TYR A 80 -16.37 -13.91 -4.87
C TYR A 80 -15.17 -13.45 -4.04
N GLY A 81 -14.78 -14.27 -3.07
CA GLY A 81 -13.59 -14.07 -2.26
C GLY A 81 -13.53 -12.72 -1.58
N GLU A 82 -12.39 -12.03 -1.66
CA GLU A 82 -12.19 -10.73 -1.03
C GLU A 82 -13.15 -9.66 -1.58
N GLN A 83 -13.45 -9.68 -2.87
CA GLN A 83 -14.36 -8.71 -3.49
C GLN A 83 -15.77 -8.82 -2.89
N LEU A 84 -16.28 -10.04 -2.73
CA LEU A 84 -17.55 -10.28 -2.09
C LEU A 84 -17.54 -9.79 -0.64
N SER A 85 -16.51 -10.09 0.13
CA SER A 85 -16.40 -9.63 1.52
C SER A 85 -16.36 -8.10 1.63
N MET A 86 -15.60 -7.42 0.75
CA MET A 86 -15.53 -5.96 0.75
C MET A 86 -16.89 -5.33 0.36
N TYR A 87 -17.61 -5.96 -0.56
CA TYR A 87 -18.98 -5.59 -0.89
C TYR A 87 -19.91 -5.75 0.33
N GLU A 88 -19.92 -6.93 0.96
CA GLU A 88 -20.80 -7.23 2.10
C GLU A 88 -20.55 -6.26 3.27
N TYR A 89 -19.29 -6.02 3.64
CA TYR A 89 -18.94 -5.10 4.72
C TYR A 89 -19.32 -3.64 4.38
N SER A 90 -19.05 -3.21 3.15
CA SER A 90 -19.41 -1.86 2.73
C SER A 90 -20.92 -1.68 2.65
N LYS A 91 -21.64 -2.69 2.16
CA LYS A 91 -23.12 -2.69 2.08
C LYS A 91 -23.75 -2.70 3.47
N ALA A 92 -23.28 -3.54 4.38
CA ALA A 92 -23.75 -3.56 5.76
C ALA A 92 -23.54 -2.21 6.45
N ALA A 93 -22.41 -1.54 6.20
CA ALA A 93 -22.16 -0.18 6.70
C ALA A 93 -23.14 0.85 6.12
N GLN A 94 -23.47 0.77 4.81
CA GLN A 94 -24.49 1.62 4.17
C GLN A 94 -25.89 1.38 4.76
N ASP A 95 -26.18 0.12 5.12
CA ASP A 95 -27.46 -0.28 5.71
C ASP A 95 -27.55 0.00 7.23
N GLY A 96 -26.51 0.59 7.83
CA GLY A 96 -26.51 1.12 9.19
C GLY A 96 -25.63 0.39 10.21
N ASP A 97 -24.85 -0.61 9.81
CA ASP A 97 -23.85 -1.21 10.70
C ASP A 97 -22.65 -0.28 10.89
N THR A 98 -22.68 0.48 11.97
CA THR A 98 -21.63 1.44 12.30
C THR A 98 -20.29 0.79 12.65
N THR A 99 -20.24 -0.49 12.95
CA THR A 99 -18.98 -1.19 13.27
C THR A 99 -18.15 -1.42 12.01
N LEU A 100 -18.79 -1.44 10.84
CA LEU A 100 -18.18 -1.66 9.53
C LEU A 100 -17.98 -0.36 8.72
N TRP A 101 -18.25 0.82 9.30
CA TRP A 101 -18.18 2.10 8.60
C TRP A 101 -16.87 2.34 7.85
N GLY A 102 -15.75 1.86 8.42
CA GLY A 102 -14.42 2.00 7.85
C GLY A 102 -14.30 1.36 6.46
N TRP A 103 -14.93 0.21 6.24
CA TRP A 103 -14.94 -0.46 4.95
C TRP A 103 -15.62 0.39 3.87
N ASN A 104 -16.77 0.98 4.18
CA ASN A 104 -17.46 1.88 3.25
C ASN A 104 -16.68 3.17 2.99
N ARG A 105 -15.87 3.66 3.95
CA ARG A 105 -14.98 4.83 3.75
C ARG A 105 -13.77 4.50 2.88
N VAL A 106 -13.40 3.25 2.76
CA VAL A 106 -12.32 2.79 1.87
C VAL A 106 -12.86 2.43 0.49
N PHE A 107 -13.89 1.59 0.42
CA PHE A 107 -14.35 0.96 -0.82
C PHE A 107 -15.66 1.50 -1.38
N GLY A 108 -16.44 2.23 -0.59
CA GLY A 108 -17.72 2.80 -1.01
C GLY A 108 -17.58 4.03 -1.91
N GLU A 109 -18.72 4.57 -2.33
CA GLU A 109 -18.79 5.81 -3.13
C GLU A 109 -18.15 6.98 -2.38
N GLY A 110 -17.23 7.70 -3.03
CA GLY A 110 -16.43 8.75 -2.40
C GLY A 110 -15.43 8.25 -1.34
N GLY A 111 -15.21 6.95 -1.27
CA GLY A 111 -14.18 6.33 -0.43
C GLY A 111 -12.77 6.58 -0.96
N SER A 112 -11.77 6.31 -0.13
CA SER A 112 -10.37 6.65 -0.45
C SER A 112 -9.86 5.97 -1.72
N GLN A 113 -10.29 4.74 -2.03
CA GLN A 113 -9.87 4.04 -3.24
C GLN A 113 -10.49 4.66 -4.50
N MET A 114 -11.75 5.09 -4.42
CA MET A 114 -12.40 5.78 -5.54
C MET A 114 -11.78 7.15 -5.81
N LEU A 115 -11.39 7.90 -4.76
CA LEU A 115 -10.67 9.17 -4.92
C LEU A 115 -9.31 8.99 -5.60
N LEU A 116 -8.57 7.91 -5.28
CA LEU A 116 -7.31 7.61 -5.98
C LEU A 116 -7.54 7.31 -7.47
N ILE A 117 -8.63 6.59 -7.80
CA ILE A 117 -9.02 6.31 -9.18
C ILE A 117 -9.40 7.59 -9.91
N ASP A 118 -10.16 8.49 -9.26
CA ASP A 118 -10.53 9.77 -9.82
C ASP A 118 -9.30 10.64 -10.11
N TYR A 119 -8.32 10.66 -9.20
CA TYR A 119 -7.05 11.37 -9.43
C TYR A 119 -6.23 10.76 -10.57
N GLU A 120 -6.20 9.44 -10.72
CA GLU A 120 -5.53 8.78 -11.84
C GLU A 120 -6.15 9.12 -13.19
N ASN A 121 -7.43 9.42 -13.21
CA ASN A 121 -8.19 9.78 -14.43
C ASN A 121 -8.32 11.29 -14.66
N ASP A 122 -7.90 12.13 -13.71
CA ASP A 122 -7.95 13.59 -13.84
C ASP A 122 -6.71 14.08 -14.59
N GLU A 123 -6.92 14.67 -15.77
CA GLU A 123 -5.85 15.23 -16.60
C GLU A 123 -5.08 16.41 -15.96
N ASN A 124 -5.64 17.03 -14.92
CA ASN A 124 -4.99 18.09 -14.15
C ASN A 124 -4.16 17.55 -12.97
N VAL A 125 -4.25 16.26 -12.68
CA VAL A 125 -3.49 15.60 -11.62
C VAL A 125 -2.38 14.76 -12.22
N LYS A 126 -1.14 15.03 -11.79
CA LYS A 126 0.01 14.21 -12.16
C LYS A 126 0.36 13.25 -11.03
N LEU A 127 0.15 11.98 -11.25
CA LEU A 127 0.64 10.94 -10.35
C LEU A 127 2.16 10.78 -10.53
N VAL A 128 2.92 11.10 -9.48
CA VAL A 128 4.38 10.90 -9.45
C VAL A 128 4.67 9.62 -8.69
N ARG A 129 5.11 8.60 -9.42
CA ARG A 129 5.50 7.31 -8.84
C ARG A 129 6.97 7.35 -8.43
N ASP A 130 7.26 6.74 -7.28
CA ASP A 130 8.63 6.53 -6.86
C ASP A 130 9.38 5.66 -7.89
N GLN A 131 10.54 6.16 -8.33
CA GLN A 131 11.40 5.47 -9.28
C GLN A 131 12.59 4.77 -8.60
N PHE A 132 12.81 5.04 -7.31
CA PHE A 132 13.91 4.45 -6.57
C PHE A 132 13.48 3.09 -5.98
N TYR A 133 14.01 2.01 -6.54
CA TYR A 133 13.82 0.64 -6.07
C TYR A 133 15.13 -0.05 -5.66
N GLY A 134 16.21 0.71 -5.55
CA GLY A 134 17.51 0.24 -5.11
C GLY A 134 17.56 -0.10 -3.62
N VAL A 135 18.69 -0.61 -3.19
CA VAL A 135 19.00 -0.76 -1.77
C VAL A 135 19.26 0.62 -1.14
N ALA A 136 19.08 0.74 0.16
CA ALA A 136 19.37 1.99 0.85
C ALA A 136 20.81 2.43 0.54
N THR A 137 20.97 3.71 0.16
CA THR A 137 22.28 4.30 -0.09
C THR A 137 23.06 4.47 1.22
N GLU A 138 24.34 4.85 1.13
CA GLU A 138 25.18 5.06 2.30
C GLU A 138 24.61 6.14 3.21
N THR A 139 24.24 7.29 2.64
CA THR A 139 23.62 8.38 3.40
C THR A 139 22.25 8.02 3.95
N MET A 140 21.42 7.28 3.21
CA MET A 140 20.15 6.75 3.72
C MET A 140 20.37 5.88 4.95
N SER A 141 21.32 4.97 4.90
CA SER A 141 21.61 4.04 6.01
C SER A 141 22.06 4.77 7.28
N MET A 142 22.79 5.87 7.14
CA MET A 142 23.33 6.61 8.27
C MET A 142 22.41 7.73 8.78
N ARG A 143 21.65 8.39 7.92
CA ARG A 143 21.01 9.69 8.23
C ARG A 143 19.50 9.74 7.99
N LYS A 144 18.92 8.81 7.24
CA LYS A 144 17.51 8.89 6.85
C LYS A 144 16.57 9.09 8.06
N THR A 145 16.76 8.33 9.13
CA THR A 145 15.93 8.45 10.34
C THR A 145 16.00 9.86 10.95
N THR A 146 17.19 10.46 10.99
CA THR A 146 17.36 11.82 11.51
C THR A 146 16.70 12.85 10.59
N LEU A 147 16.85 12.68 9.28
CA LEU A 147 16.24 13.58 8.28
C LEU A 147 14.70 13.49 8.29
N ASP A 148 14.16 12.28 8.40
CA ASP A 148 12.71 12.06 8.55
C ASP A 148 12.20 12.75 9.83
N THR A 149 12.90 12.61 10.96
CA THR A 149 12.52 13.27 12.23
C THR A 149 12.47 14.78 12.11
N VAL A 150 13.42 15.40 11.42
CA VAL A 150 13.46 16.87 11.18
C VAL A 150 12.19 17.32 10.46
N LEU A 151 11.77 16.58 9.41
CA LEU A 151 10.56 16.90 8.66
C LEU A 151 9.28 16.65 9.48
N ASP A 152 9.19 15.51 10.15
CA ASP A 152 8.01 15.17 10.97
C ASP A 152 7.80 16.18 12.09
N GLU A 153 8.85 16.58 12.80
CA GLU A 153 8.77 17.61 13.83
C GLU A 153 8.32 18.97 13.26
N ALA A 154 8.83 19.35 12.07
CA ALA A 154 8.45 20.59 11.43
C ALA A 154 6.95 20.58 11.05
N PHE A 155 6.47 19.52 10.42
CA PHE A 155 5.05 19.37 10.10
C PHE A 155 4.17 19.42 11.35
N ILE A 156 4.53 18.70 12.41
CA ILE A 156 3.78 18.71 13.67
C ILE A 156 3.72 20.13 14.25
N LYS A 157 4.83 20.87 14.28
CA LYS A 157 4.88 22.24 14.79
C LYS A 157 3.99 23.20 14.00
N ILE A 158 3.95 23.06 12.67
CA ILE A 158 3.10 23.87 11.78
C ILE A 158 1.62 23.52 12.02
N ILE A 159 1.27 22.21 11.98
CA ILE A 159 -0.11 21.74 12.15
C ILE A 159 -0.68 22.14 13.51
N THR A 160 0.14 22.11 14.56
CA THR A 160 -0.28 22.49 15.92
C THR A 160 -0.21 23.98 16.19
N GLY A 161 0.20 24.80 15.22
CA GLY A 161 0.30 26.26 15.35
C GLY A 161 1.45 26.74 16.23
N GLN A 162 2.45 25.89 16.50
CA GLN A 162 3.66 26.26 17.25
C GLN A 162 4.60 27.11 16.39
N THR A 163 4.54 26.98 15.08
CA THR A 163 5.24 27.78 14.09
C THR A 163 4.36 28.01 12.86
N THR A 164 4.82 28.82 11.93
CA THR A 164 4.10 29.14 10.69
C THR A 164 4.66 28.36 9.50
N ALA A 165 3.92 28.28 8.41
CA ALA A 165 4.39 27.66 7.17
C ALA A 165 5.60 28.41 6.57
N ASP A 166 5.77 29.70 6.85
CA ASP A 166 6.89 30.50 6.37
C ASP A 166 8.26 30.03 6.91
N GLU A 167 8.25 29.33 8.07
CA GLU A 167 9.47 28.74 8.64
C GLU A 167 9.92 27.46 7.92
N PHE A 168 9.09 26.93 7.02
CA PHE A 168 9.40 25.65 6.36
C PHE A 168 10.62 25.72 5.46
N ASP A 169 10.89 26.88 4.82
CA ASP A 169 12.08 27.06 3.99
C ASP A 169 13.37 26.86 4.81
N THR A 170 13.39 27.35 6.06
CA THR A 170 14.53 27.13 6.97
C THR A 170 14.70 25.66 7.34
N VAL A 171 13.58 24.92 7.46
CA VAL A 171 13.62 23.47 7.69
C VAL A 171 14.22 22.74 6.50
N VAL A 172 13.84 23.13 5.28
CA VAL A 172 14.37 22.57 4.02
C VAL A 172 15.89 22.80 3.92
N GLU A 173 16.36 24.03 4.20
CA GLU A 173 17.80 24.33 4.23
C GLU A 173 18.55 23.46 5.26
N SER A 174 17.97 23.30 6.45
CA SER A 174 18.54 22.46 7.51
C SER A 174 18.58 20.98 7.11
N TRP A 175 17.53 20.49 6.45
CA TRP A 175 17.45 19.12 5.95
C TRP A 175 18.53 18.84 4.91
N TYR A 176 18.71 19.73 3.93
CA TYR A 176 19.78 19.60 2.94
C TYR A 176 21.16 19.60 3.60
N SER A 177 21.40 20.52 4.54
CA SER A 177 22.68 20.67 5.24
C SER A 177 23.01 19.46 6.13
N ALA A 178 21.98 18.77 6.66
CA ALA A 178 22.14 17.60 7.51
C ALA A 178 22.45 16.29 6.74
N GLY A 179 22.52 16.34 5.41
CA GLY A 179 22.84 15.20 4.52
C GLY A 179 21.73 14.87 3.51
N GLY A 180 20.65 15.66 3.47
CA GLY A 180 19.59 15.49 2.48
C GLY A 180 20.09 15.71 1.05
N GLN A 181 21.05 16.62 0.86
CA GLN A 181 21.66 16.83 -0.45
C GLN A 181 22.44 15.59 -0.90
N ASP A 182 23.30 15.03 -0.04
CA ASP A 182 24.09 13.85 -0.36
C ASP A 182 23.18 12.66 -0.71
N MET A 183 22.11 12.45 0.09
CA MET A 183 21.12 11.40 -0.17
C MET A 183 20.40 11.60 -1.52
N THR A 184 20.06 12.84 -1.86
CA THR A 184 19.42 13.18 -3.15
C THR A 184 20.36 12.90 -4.31
N ASP A 185 21.63 13.26 -4.20
CA ASP A 185 22.63 13.05 -5.22
C ASP A 185 22.90 11.56 -5.45
N GLU A 186 23.04 10.78 -4.38
CA GLU A 186 23.19 9.30 -4.44
C GLU A 186 22.01 8.64 -5.16
N VAL A 187 20.76 9.06 -4.88
CA VAL A 187 19.57 8.53 -5.57
C VAL A 187 19.56 8.91 -7.04
N ASN A 188 19.93 10.15 -7.37
CA ASN A 188 20.00 10.62 -8.76
C ASN A 188 21.11 9.88 -9.53
N GLU A 189 22.27 9.66 -8.94
CA GLU A 189 23.34 8.84 -9.55
C GLU A 189 22.87 7.42 -9.82
N TRP A 190 22.20 6.78 -8.84
CA TRP A 190 21.61 5.47 -9.03
C TRP A 190 20.61 5.47 -10.18
N TYR A 191 19.71 6.46 -10.25
CA TYR A 191 18.72 6.55 -11.33
C TYR A 191 19.35 6.71 -12.70
N GLN A 192 20.38 7.55 -12.83
CA GLN A 192 21.12 7.72 -14.09
C GLN A 192 21.79 6.41 -14.54
N ALA A 193 22.28 5.62 -13.60
CA ALA A 193 22.90 4.32 -13.90
C ALA A 193 21.90 3.23 -14.39
N GLN A 194 20.58 3.46 -14.23
CA GLN A 194 19.53 2.55 -14.72
C GLN A 194 19.01 2.91 -16.13
N GLN A 195 19.40 4.07 -16.67
CA GLN A 195 19.03 4.54 -18.01
C GLN A 195 19.94 3.95 -19.08
#